data_6e44dd297138d56c7b0145a838e5c17e
#
_entry.id   6e44dd297138d56c7b0145a838e5c17e
#
_cell.length_a   1.000
_cell.length_b   1.000
_cell.length_c   1.000
_cell.angle_alpha   90.00
_cell.angle_beta   90.00
_cell.angle_gamma   90.00
#
_symmetry.space_group_name_H-M   'P 1'
#
loop_
_entity.id
_entity.type
_entity.pdbx_description
1 polymer ?
#
loop_
_entity_poly.entity_id
_entity_poly.type
_entity_poly.pdbx_seq_one_letter_code
_entity_poly.pdbx_strand_id
1 'polypeptide(L)'
;MSAPPSLRRRWLLGAAAFAAVSLRSFSLEAAVRCQSHFESTRKKLLSLLDEPQRARMVGRTYLESSIARVAPPAGLVETVLAETGPDAGIEAISRYIVQRIRRELENVEVISLDGWIMSSTEAQLCGLAALDIMA
;
A
#
# COMPACT_ATOMS: atom_id res chain seq x y z
N MET A 1 14.90 -26.12 -60.24
CA MET A 1 15.89 -25.46 -59.39
C MET A 1 15.21 -25.00 -58.11
N SER A 2 15.41 -25.73 -57.07
CA SER A 2 14.78 -25.46 -55.76
C SER A 2 15.72 -24.62 -54.89
N ALA A 3 15.30 -23.44 -54.51
CA ALA A 3 16.04 -22.62 -53.54
C ALA A 3 15.87 -23.19 -52.13
N PRO A 4 16.92 -23.22 -51.30
CA PRO A 4 16.85 -23.84 -49.99
C PRO A 4 16.02 -23.02 -49.00
N PRO A 5 15.21 -23.66 -48.15
CA PRO A 5 14.26 -22.99 -47.25
C PRO A 5 14.89 -22.49 -45.94
N SER A 6 16.19 -22.24 -45.87
CA SER A 6 16.89 -22.01 -44.59
C SER A 6 17.09 -20.56 -44.18
N LEU A 7 16.75 -19.57 -45.02
CA LEU A 7 17.02 -18.16 -44.74
C LEU A 7 15.86 -17.38 -44.09
N ARG A 8 14.64 -17.94 -44.12
CA ARG A 8 13.47 -17.22 -43.55
C ARG A 8 13.24 -17.44 -42.05
N ARG A 9 13.87 -18.48 -41.47
CA ARG A 9 13.68 -18.78 -40.02
C ARG A 9 14.57 -17.98 -39.06
N ARG A 10 15.68 -17.39 -39.54
CA ARG A 10 16.63 -16.68 -38.67
C ARG A 10 16.21 -15.26 -38.30
N TRP A 11 15.32 -14.65 -39.06
CA TRP A 11 14.90 -13.26 -38.80
C TRP A 11 13.73 -13.15 -37.78
N LEU A 12 12.95 -14.21 -37.62
CA LEU A 12 11.82 -14.20 -36.66
C LEU A 12 12.21 -14.41 -35.20
N LEU A 13 13.37 -15.00 -34.93
CA LEU A 13 13.86 -15.22 -33.56
C LEU A 13 14.55 -13.98 -32.94
N GLY A 14 15.05 -13.06 -33.77
CA GLY A 14 15.70 -11.84 -33.28
C GLY A 14 14.72 -10.78 -32.78
N ALA A 15 13.53 -10.68 -33.40
CA ALA A 15 12.52 -9.68 -33.04
C ALA A 15 11.79 -10.03 -31.71
N ALA A 16 11.59 -11.31 -31.42
CA ALA A 16 10.92 -11.75 -30.21
C ALA A 16 11.77 -11.53 -28.93
N ALA A 17 13.08 -11.63 -29.05
CA ALA A 17 13.98 -11.42 -27.92
C ALA A 17 14.07 -9.96 -27.44
N PHE A 18 14.01 -9.02 -28.37
CA PHE A 18 14.03 -7.58 -28.06
C PHE A 18 12.73 -7.09 -27.41
N ALA A 19 11.58 -7.61 -27.83
CA ALA A 19 10.29 -7.27 -27.23
C ALA A 19 10.16 -7.76 -25.77
N ALA A 20 10.71 -8.93 -25.47
CA ALA A 20 10.66 -9.49 -24.11
C ALA A 20 11.52 -8.71 -23.11
N VAL A 21 12.67 -8.18 -23.53
CA VAL A 21 13.54 -7.36 -22.66
C VAL A 21 12.89 -6.00 -22.37
N SER A 22 12.27 -5.37 -23.35
CA SER A 22 11.60 -4.07 -23.19
C SER A 22 10.39 -4.16 -22.26
N LEU A 23 9.60 -5.24 -22.32
CA LEU A 23 8.46 -5.47 -21.44
C LEU A 23 8.87 -5.71 -19.98
N ARG A 24 9.98 -6.40 -19.75
CA ARG A 24 10.51 -6.64 -18.39
C ARG A 24 11.02 -5.36 -17.74
N SER A 25 11.70 -4.51 -18.49
CA SER A 25 12.19 -3.21 -17.99
C SER A 25 11.04 -2.28 -17.60
N PHE A 26 9.98 -2.25 -18.40
CA PHE A 26 8.79 -1.42 -18.13
C PHE A 26 8.04 -1.88 -16.87
N SER A 27 7.93 -3.18 -16.64
CA SER A 27 7.29 -3.76 -15.45
C SER A 27 8.08 -3.47 -14.16
N LEU A 28 9.41 -3.48 -14.22
CA LEU A 28 10.26 -3.21 -13.07
C LEU A 28 10.20 -1.73 -12.65
N GLU A 29 10.24 -0.81 -13.59
CA GLU A 29 10.11 0.63 -13.30
C GLU A 29 8.75 0.99 -12.71
N ALA A 30 7.67 0.39 -13.23
CA ALA A 30 6.32 0.58 -12.69
C ALA A 30 6.21 0.05 -11.25
N ALA A 31 6.79 -1.12 -10.96
CA ALA A 31 6.81 -1.69 -9.61
C ALA A 31 7.61 -0.81 -8.63
N VAL A 32 8.76 -0.31 -9.04
CA VAL A 32 9.59 0.59 -8.21
C VAL A 32 8.86 1.90 -7.89
N ARG A 33 8.19 2.50 -8.88
CA ARG A 33 7.38 3.72 -8.65
C ARG A 33 6.21 3.45 -7.70
N CYS A 34 5.50 2.37 -7.87
CA CYS A 34 4.39 2.00 -7.00
C CYS A 34 4.87 1.86 -5.55
N GLN A 35 6.01 1.20 -5.33
CA GLN A 35 6.59 1.05 -4.01
C GLN A 35 7.05 2.38 -3.41
N SER A 36 7.62 3.29 -4.20
CA SER A 36 8.04 4.61 -3.70
C SER A 36 6.85 5.47 -3.27
N HIS A 37 5.73 5.42 -4.00
CA HIS A 37 4.50 6.12 -3.60
C HIS A 37 3.86 5.52 -2.35
N PHE A 38 3.86 4.19 -2.24
CA PHE A 38 3.39 3.49 -1.05
C PHE A 38 4.19 3.93 0.19
N GLU A 39 5.52 3.91 0.14
CA GLU A 39 6.38 4.32 1.24
C GLU A 39 6.23 5.81 1.59
N SER A 40 6.10 6.67 0.61
CA SER A 40 5.83 8.09 0.82
C SER A 40 4.51 8.31 1.54
N THR A 41 3.44 7.65 1.11
CA THR A 41 2.11 7.73 1.73
C THR A 41 2.14 7.16 3.15
N ARG A 42 2.80 6.02 3.36
CA ARG A 42 2.99 5.42 4.69
C ARG A 42 3.65 6.39 5.67
N LYS A 43 4.74 7.04 5.27
CA LYS A 43 5.44 8.04 6.10
C LYS A 43 4.55 9.22 6.46
N LYS A 44 3.77 9.73 5.50
CA LYS A 44 2.81 10.81 5.75
C LYS A 44 1.73 10.38 6.75
N LEU A 45 1.20 9.17 6.63
CA LEU A 45 0.24 8.62 7.59
C LEU A 45 0.82 8.51 9.00
N LEU A 46 2.03 8.02 9.14
CA LEU A 46 2.72 7.92 10.44
C LEU A 46 2.97 9.30 11.06
N SER A 47 3.21 10.32 10.25
CA SER A 47 3.40 11.70 10.74
C SER A 47 2.12 12.35 11.29
N LEU A 48 0.94 11.77 11.03
CA LEU A 48 -0.32 12.25 11.60
C LEU A 48 -0.54 11.81 13.06
N LEU A 49 0.28 10.91 13.59
CA LEU A 49 0.15 10.41 14.94
C LEU A 49 0.76 11.37 15.95
N ASP A 50 -0.07 11.94 16.84
CA ASP A 50 0.38 12.85 17.90
C ASP A 50 1.20 12.12 18.97
N GLU A 51 0.83 10.89 19.31
CA GLU A 51 1.49 10.06 20.32
C GLU A 51 1.98 8.72 19.74
N PRO A 52 3.11 8.69 19.01
CA PRO A 52 3.58 7.50 18.32
C PRO A 52 3.80 6.28 19.22
N GLN A 53 4.28 6.50 20.46
CA GLN A 53 4.52 5.39 21.39
C GLN A 53 3.23 4.72 21.83
N ARG A 54 2.20 5.49 22.14
CA ARG A 54 0.88 4.95 22.49
C ARG A 54 0.25 4.23 21.29
N ALA A 55 0.34 4.82 20.12
CA ALA A 55 -0.13 4.18 18.88
C ALA A 55 0.56 2.83 18.63
N ARG A 56 1.85 2.72 18.90
CA ARG A 56 2.59 1.45 18.80
C ARG A 56 2.11 0.38 19.76
N MET A 57 1.78 0.74 21.01
CA MET A 57 1.24 -0.21 21.97
C MET A 57 -0.10 -0.76 21.51
N VAL A 58 -1.02 0.11 21.12
CA VAL A 58 -2.33 -0.29 20.57
C VAL A 58 -2.15 -1.10 19.28
N GLY A 59 -1.23 -0.68 18.43
CA GLY A 59 -0.93 -1.35 17.17
C GLY A 59 -0.43 -2.78 17.32
N ARG A 60 0.36 -3.07 18.36
CA ARG A 60 0.78 -4.46 18.66
C ARG A 60 -0.43 -5.33 18.99
N THR A 61 -1.32 -4.88 19.86
CA THR A 61 -2.57 -5.58 20.17
C THR A 61 -3.40 -5.78 18.91
N TYR A 62 -3.49 -4.78 18.04
CA TYR A 62 -4.18 -4.90 16.75
C TYR A 62 -3.57 -6.00 15.87
N LEU A 63 -2.24 -6.01 15.70
CA LEU A 63 -1.53 -6.99 14.87
C LEU A 63 -1.70 -8.43 15.35
N GLU A 64 -1.83 -8.63 16.65
CA GLU A 64 -2.09 -9.93 17.26
C GLU A 64 -3.55 -10.38 17.13
N SER A 65 -4.46 -9.46 16.83
CA SER A 65 -5.88 -9.77 16.67
C SER A 65 -6.20 -10.43 15.33
N SER A 66 -7.32 -11.17 15.30
CA SER A 66 -7.84 -11.74 14.04
C SER A 66 -8.30 -10.67 13.05
N ILE A 67 -8.60 -9.46 13.53
CA ILE A 67 -9.06 -8.33 12.72
C ILE A 67 -7.97 -7.87 11.76
N ALA A 68 -6.70 -7.87 12.20
CA ALA A 68 -5.56 -7.49 11.36
C ALA A 68 -5.35 -8.40 10.14
N ARG A 69 -5.87 -9.62 10.18
CA ARG A 69 -5.83 -10.55 9.02
C ARG A 69 -6.83 -10.16 7.94
N VAL A 70 -7.97 -9.60 8.33
CA VAL A 70 -9.03 -9.16 7.43
C VAL A 70 -8.79 -7.74 6.93
N ALA A 71 -8.30 -6.88 7.81
CA ALA A 71 -7.99 -5.48 7.55
C ALA A 71 -6.53 -5.17 7.90
N PRO A 72 -5.55 -5.61 7.10
CA PRO A 72 -4.14 -5.38 7.39
C PRO A 72 -3.79 -3.89 7.31
N PRO A 73 -2.82 -3.42 8.12
CA PRO A 73 -2.40 -2.01 8.11
C PRO A 73 -1.97 -1.49 6.74
N ALA A 74 -1.30 -2.33 5.94
CA ALA A 74 -0.91 -1.99 4.57
C ALA A 74 -2.11 -1.62 3.68
N GLY A 75 -3.26 -2.25 3.89
CA GLY A 75 -4.49 -1.94 3.16
C GLY A 75 -4.97 -0.51 3.34
N LEU A 76 -4.69 0.12 4.49
CA LEU A 76 -4.98 1.54 4.68
C LEU A 76 -4.10 2.40 3.77
N VAL A 77 -2.81 2.11 3.65
CA VAL A 77 -1.90 2.85 2.75
C VAL A 77 -2.37 2.74 1.30
N GLU A 78 -2.72 1.54 0.86
CA GLU A 78 -3.24 1.30 -0.49
C GLU A 78 -4.53 2.07 -0.75
N THR A 79 -5.46 2.06 0.20
CA THR A 79 -6.73 2.79 0.09
C THR A 79 -6.50 4.30 0.02
N VAL A 80 -5.66 4.84 0.90
CA VAL A 80 -5.34 6.27 0.90
C VAL A 80 -4.68 6.68 -0.41
N LEU A 81 -3.72 5.89 -0.88
CA LEU A 81 -3.04 6.14 -2.15
C LEU A 81 -4.01 6.14 -3.34
N ALA A 82 -4.95 5.19 -3.37
CA ALA A 82 -5.97 5.11 -4.42
C ALA A 82 -6.95 6.30 -4.39
N GLU A 83 -7.35 6.75 -3.20
CA GLU A 83 -8.36 7.79 -3.04
C GLU A 83 -7.80 9.22 -3.14
N THR A 84 -6.57 9.45 -2.67
CA THR A 84 -5.95 10.78 -2.66
C THR A 84 -4.97 11.01 -3.80
N GLY A 85 -4.46 9.93 -4.41
CA GLY A 85 -3.46 9.97 -5.47
C GLY A 85 -2.01 9.91 -4.96
N PRO A 86 -1.07 9.58 -5.87
CA PRO A 86 0.33 9.34 -5.53
C PRO A 86 1.09 10.60 -5.05
N ASP A 87 0.65 11.76 -5.50
CA ASP A 87 1.29 13.05 -5.20
C ASP A 87 0.57 13.86 -4.13
N ALA A 88 -0.39 13.24 -3.42
CA ALA A 88 -1.16 13.92 -2.39
C ALA A 88 -0.28 14.45 -1.26
N GLY A 89 -0.48 15.71 -0.88
CA GLY A 89 0.18 16.33 0.27
C GLY A 89 -0.41 15.84 1.61
N ILE A 90 0.32 16.13 2.69
CA ILE A 90 -0.08 15.73 4.05
C ILE A 90 -1.46 16.25 4.44
N GLU A 91 -1.83 17.45 4.02
CA GLU A 91 -3.14 18.05 4.32
C GLU A 91 -4.30 17.30 3.65
N ALA A 92 -4.13 16.88 2.40
CA ALA A 92 -5.14 16.11 1.69
C ALA A 92 -5.34 14.73 2.33
N ILE A 93 -4.25 14.07 2.70
CA ILE A 93 -4.25 12.78 3.39
C ILE A 93 -4.90 12.92 4.77
N SER A 94 -4.52 13.94 5.54
CA SER A 94 -5.10 14.21 6.86
C SER A 94 -6.61 14.43 6.79
N ARG A 95 -7.06 15.24 5.85
CA ARG A 95 -8.49 15.50 5.62
C ARG A 95 -9.25 14.22 5.28
N TYR A 96 -8.70 13.40 4.41
CA TYR A 96 -9.28 12.11 4.03
C TYR A 96 -9.41 11.19 5.25
N ILE A 97 -8.35 11.04 6.04
CA ILE A 97 -8.33 10.20 7.25
C ILE A 97 -9.36 10.66 8.28
N VAL A 98 -9.42 11.96 8.57
CA VAL A 98 -10.38 12.53 9.54
C VAL A 98 -11.82 12.28 9.07
N GLN A 99 -12.12 12.47 7.80
CA GLN A 99 -13.45 12.22 7.25
C GLN A 99 -13.81 10.73 7.30
N ARG A 100 -12.86 9.86 7.03
CA ARG A 100 -13.05 8.41 7.08
C ARG A 100 -13.32 7.92 8.50
N ILE A 101 -12.52 8.35 9.47
CA ILE A 101 -12.74 8.03 10.89
C ILE A 101 -14.12 8.51 11.36
N ARG A 102 -14.49 9.75 11.03
CA ARG A 102 -15.80 10.29 11.38
C ARG A 102 -16.93 9.44 10.82
N ARG A 103 -16.85 9.05 9.56
CA ARG A 103 -17.86 8.20 8.90
C ARG A 103 -17.95 6.83 9.56
N GLU A 104 -16.82 6.21 9.88
CA GLU A 104 -16.79 4.92 10.57
C GLU A 104 -17.44 5.01 11.95
N LEU A 105 -17.17 6.07 12.72
CA LEU A 105 -17.77 6.29 14.03
C LEU A 105 -19.30 6.57 13.93
N GLU A 106 -19.72 7.36 12.95
CA GLU A 106 -21.14 7.66 12.71
C GLU A 106 -21.93 6.41 12.30
N ASN A 107 -21.32 5.49 11.56
CA ASN A 107 -21.92 4.23 11.12
C ASN A 107 -21.72 3.08 12.13
N VAL A 108 -21.12 3.37 13.29
CA VAL A 108 -20.78 2.35 14.32
C VAL A 108 -19.89 1.24 13.75
N GLU A 109 -19.06 1.53 12.77
CA GLU A 109 -18.04 0.66 12.22
C GLU A 109 -16.78 0.72 13.10
N VAL A 110 -16.92 0.22 14.32
CA VAL A 110 -15.89 0.27 15.35
C VAL A 110 -15.39 -1.13 15.69
N ILE A 111 -14.16 -1.18 16.15
CA ILE A 111 -13.55 -2.41 16.66
C ILE A 111 -13.25 -2.26 18.15
N SER A 112 -13.24 -3.38 18.86
CA SER A 112 -12.84 -3.44 20.25
C SER A 112 -11.51 -4.18 20.38
N LEU A 113 -10.52 -3.54 20.97
CA LEU A 113 -9.20 -4.11 21.27
C LEU A 113 -8.93 -3.95 22.76
N ASP A 114 -8.91 -5.05 23.50
CA ASP A 114 -8.65 -5.05 24.95
C ASP A 114 -9.49 -4.01 25.74
N GLY A 115 -10.75 -3.83 25.35
CA GLY A 115 -11.67 -2.87 25.96
C GLY A 115 -11.59 -1.45 25.36
N TRP A 116 -10.66 -1.17 24.47
CA TRP A 116 -10.63 0.08 23.72
C TRP A 116 -11.56 -0.02 22.50
N ILE A 117 -12.42 0.98 22.35
CA ILE A 117 -13.30 1.10 21.19
C ILE A 117 -12.73 2.18 20.29
N MET A 118 -12.46 1.85 19.03
CA MET A 118 -11.90 2.77 18.04
C MET A 118 -12.41 2.45 16.63
N SER A 119 -12.25 3.38 15.71
CA SER A 119 -12.55 3.11 14.30
C SER A 119 -11.54 2.12 13.70
N SER A 120 -11.94 1.46 12.62
CA SER A 120 -11.05 0.55 11.89
C SER A 120 -9.82 1.29 11.35
N THR A 121 -10.00 2.52 10.87
CA THR A 121 -8.90 3.36 10.37
C THR A 121 -7.90 3.72 11.47
N GLU A 122 -8.37 4.10 12.66
CA GLU A 122 -7.47 4.38 13.80
C GLU A 122 -6.65 3.14 14.18
N ALA A 123 -7.28 1.99 14.22
CA ALA A 123 -6.58 0.74 14.54
C ALA A 123 -5.53 0.37 13.47
N GLN A 124 -5.85 0.54 12.20
CA GLN A 124 -4.88 0.31 11.12
C GLN A 124 -3.71 1.30 11.18
N LEU A 125 -3.94 2.57 11.51
CA LEU A 125 -2.87 3.57 11.74
C LEU A 125 -1.95 3.15 12.89
N CYS A 126 -2.52 2.68 14.00
CA CYS A 126 -1.75 2.15 15.13
C CYS A 126 -0.94 0.91 14.70
N GLY A 127 -1.53 0.03 13.90
CA GLY A 127 -0.84 -1.13 13.33
C GLY A 127 0.34 -0.74 12.45
N LEU A 128 0.21 0.29 11.61
CA LEU A 128 1.33 0.83 10.83
C LEU A 128 2.47 1.33 11.73
N ALA A 129 2.14 2.04 12.83
CA ALA A 129 3.12 2.52 13.79
C ALA A 129 3.88 1.37 14.48
N ALA A 130 3.19 0.27 14.79
CA ALA A 130 3.82 -0.91 15.38
C ALA A 130 4.75 -1.62 14.38
N LEU A 131 4.39 -1.70 13.12
CA LEU A 131 5.22 -2.30 12.07
C LEU A 131 6.47 -1.46 11.75
N ASP A 132 6.41 -0.15 11.89
CA ASP A 132 7.53 0.75 11.59
C ASP A 132 8.78 0.49 12.44
N ILE A 133 8.61 -0.05 13.65
CA ILE A 133 9.73 -0.43 14.53
C ILE A 133 10.33 -1.78 14.15
N MET A 134 9.54 -2.64 13.50
CA MET A 134 9.96 -4.00 13.13
C MET A 134 10.71 -4.02 11.80
N ALA A 135 10.66 -2.93 11.08
CA ALA A 135 11.40 -2.71 9.83
C ALA A 135 12.79 -2.13 10.10
#